data_bf624921486c310f01b56d276f793524
#
_entry.id   bf624921486c310f01b56d276f793524
#
_cell.length_a   1.000
_cell.length_b   1.000
_cell.length_c   1.000
_cell.angle_alpha   90.00
_cell.angle_beta   90.00
_cell.angle_gamma   90.00
#
_symmetry.space_group_name_H-M   'P 1'
#
loop_
_entity.id
_entity.type
_entity.pdbx_description
1 polymer ?
#
loop_
_entity_poly.entity_id
_entity_poly.type
_entity_poly.pdbx_seq_one_letter_code
_entity_poly.pdbx_strand_id
1 'polypeptide(L)'
;MRRRTFLRSSSVALPAAALGLTTARSAHADVRPTGSIAYPFSTIQVPTSSAPWTLEVHRAALLVHDMQHYFVKAYAPQDDPIGTVLKNIKSLLDTAHTHQMPVYYSAQPGGMTKEQRGLFGQLYGPGMPDDDTERAIVDPLAPTAADTVLTKWKYSEFFRSDLLEILHDANRDQLILVGVYAFSGITATSTDAVQNDIQAFIVADAVADYTSTGHNQALAWCAERTARILTTRSALGALNNS
;
A
#
# COMPACT_ATOMS: atom_id res chain seq x y z
N MET A 1 68.58 42.23 -2.39
CA MET A 1 67.41 43.10 -2.17
C MET A 1 66.44 42.97 -3.33
N ARG A 2 65.30 42.24 -3.14
CA ARG A 2 64.21 42.12 -4.12
C ARG A 2 62.99 42.81 -3.52
N ARG A 3 62.51 43.87 -4.15
CA ARG A 3 61.26 44.57 -3.77
C ARG A 3 60.09 43.78 -4.22
N ARG A 4 59.15 43.44 -3.29
CA ARG A 4 57.85 42.88 -3.56
C ARG A 4 56.85 44.00 -3.80
N THR A 5 56.27 44.06 -5.01
CA THR A 5 55.17 44.94 -5.37
C THR A 5 53.84 44.35 -4.89
N PHE A 6 53.12 45.07 -4.06
CA PHE A 6 51.77 44.70 -3.64
C PHE A 6 50.76 45.22 -4.66
N LEU A 7 50.06 44.32 -5.32
CA LEU A 7 48.90 44.64 -6.11
C LEU A 7 47.69 44.87 -5.17
N ARG A 8 47.11 46.04 -5.21
CA ARG A 8 45.84 46.38 -4.56
C ARG A 8 44.72 45.84 -5.42
N SER A 9 43.96 44.86 -4.92
CA SER A 9 42.72 44.40 -5.50
C SER A 9 41.56 45.30 -5.06
N SER A 10 40.93 45.97 -6.01
CA SER A 10 39.72 46.75 -5.81
C SER A 10 38.53 45.82 -5.78
N SER A 11 37.88 45.67 -4.63
CA SER A 11 36.63 44.94 -4.49
C SER A 11 35.45 45.79 -4.97
N VAL A 12 34.85 45.39 -6.07
CA VAL A 12 33.57 45.94 -6.54
C VAL A 12 32.46 45.20 -5.78
N ALA A 13 31.75 45.91 -4.93
CA ALA A 13 30.56 45.41 -4.25
C ALA A 13 29.39 45.42 -5.22
N LEU A 14 28.86 44.22 -5.55
CA LEU A 14 27.59 44.06 -6.22
C LEU A 14 26.45 44.17 -5.18
N PRO A 15 25.34 44.84 -5.51
CA PRO A 15 24.21 44.93 -4.60
C PRO A 15 23.53 43.54 -4.53
N ALA A 16 23.35 43.01 -3.31
CA ALA A 16 22.56 41.81 -3.05
C ALA A 16 21.09 42.12 -3.33
N ALA A 17 20.59 41.64 -4.46
CA ALA A 17 19.16 41.55 -4.70
C ALA A 17 18.59 40.52 -3.74
N ALA A 18 17.84 40.96 -2.73
CA ALA A 18 17.07 40.10 -1.85
C ALA A 18 15.95 39.44 -2.68
N LEU A 19 16.20 38.25 -3.21
CA LEU A 19 15.14 37.38 -3.65
C LEU A 19 14.35 36.95 -2.40
N GLY A 20 13.19 37.55 -2.21
CA GLY A 20 12.19 37.11 -1.26
C GLY A 20 11.74 35.71 -1.63
N LEU A 21 12.41 34.70 -1.09
CA LEU A 21 11.87 33.33 -1.03
C LEU A 21 10.67 33.36 -0.09
N THR A 22 9.50 33.66 -0.63
CA THR A 22 8.25 33.28 0.00
C THR A 22 8.26 31.77 0.05
N THR A 23 8.61 31.19 1.20
CA THR A 23 8.35 29.82 1.51
C THR A 23 6.83 29.63 1.48
N ALA A 24 6.31 29.29 0.31
CA ALA A 24 5.00 28.68 0.22
C ALA A 24 5.09 27.38 1.03
N ARG A 25 4.70 27.48 2.29
CA ARG A 25 4.45 26.35 3.16
C ARG A 25 3.25 25.66 2.54
N SER A 26 3.49 24.71 1.64
CA SER A 26 2.47 23.75 1.24
C SER A 26 2.04 23.04 2.51
N ALA A 27 1.00 23.57 3.15
CA ALA A 27 0.18 22.78 4.04
C ALA A 27 -0.44 21.71 3.13
N HIS A 28 0.24 20.57 2.97
CA HIS A 28 -0.40 19.35 2.58
C HIS A 28 -1.27 18.95 3.79
N ALA A 29 -2.40 19.68 3.93
CA ALA A 29 -3.52 19.10 4.65
C ALA A 29 -3.80 17.77 3.97
N ASP A 30 -4.04 16.74 4.76
CA ASP A 30 -4.50 15.42 4.30
C ASP A 30 -5.91 15.60 3.69
N VAL A 31 -5.96 16.28 2.54
CA VAL A 31 -7.19 16.44 1.74
C VAL A 31 -7.26 15.22 0.85
N ARG A 32 -7.46 14.06 1.48
CA ARG A 32 -7.89 12.89 0.72
C ARG A 32 -9.26 13.22 0.14
N PRO A 33 -9.44 13.05 -1.17
CA PRO A 33 -10.75 13.22 -1.75
C PRO A 33 -11.73 12.27 -1.07
N THR A 34 -12.87 12.75 -0.62
CA THR A 34 -13.92 11.91 -0.04
C THR A 34 -14.95 11.63 -1.11
N GLY A 35 -15.20 10.34 -1.39
CA GLY A 35 -16.27 9.91 -2.30
C GLY A 35 -16.07 10.30 -3.77
N SER A 36 -14.86 10.59 -4.21
CA SER A 36 -14.61 11.12 -5.56
C SER A 36 -13.70 10.27 -6.44
N ILE A 37 -13.01 9.27 -5.88
CA ILE A 37 -12.18 8.38 -6.68
C ILE A 37 -13.08 7.38 -7.41
N ALA A 38 -13.07 7.46 -8.74
CA ALA A 38 -13.75 6.52 -9.61
C ALA A 38 -12.94 6.32 -10.89
N TYR A 39 -12.78 5.09 -11.32
CA TYR A 39 -12.25 4.71 -12.63
C TYR A 39 -12.65 3.27 -12.96
N PRO A 40 -13.03 2.96 -14.22
CA PRO A 40 -13.51 1.64 -14.59
C PRO A 40 -12.36 0.63 -14.67
N PHE A 41 -12.60 -0.62 -14.24
CA PHE A 41 -11.62 -1.71 -14.34
C PHE A 41 -11.20 -2.02 -15.79
N SER A 42 -12.00 -1.67 -16.79
CA SER A 42 -11.61 -1.79 -18.20
C SER A 42 -10.34 -1.00 -18.57
N THR A 43 -9.94 -0.04 -17.72
CA THR A 43 -8.68 0.73 -17.87
C THR A 43 -7.48 0.07 -17.19
N ILE A 44 -7.71 -0.98 -16.40
CA ILE A 44 -6.65 -1.68 -15.68
C ILE A 44 -6.09 -2.81 -16.52
N GLN A 45 -4.77 -2.82 -16.65
CA GLN A 45 -4.02 -3.81 -17.39
C GLN A 45 -3.44 -4.84 -16.42
N VAL A 46 -3.55 -6.11 -16.76
CA VAL A 46 -2.92 -7.20 -16.02
C VAL A 46 -1.60 -7.55 -16.74
N PRO A 47 -0.45 -7.07 -16.24
CA PRO A 47 0.84 -7.31 -16.90
C PRO A 47 1.27 -8.75 -16.75
N THR A 48 2.06 -9.23 -17.71
CA THR A 48 2.79 -10.49 -17.57
C THR A 48 3.87 -10.33 -16.52
N SER A 49 3.91 -11.24 -15.54
CA SER A 49 4.90 -11.20 -14.47
C SER A 49 6.17 -11.93 -14.82
N SER A 50 7.31 -11.40 -14.38
CA SER A 50 8.61 -12.09 -14.46
C SER A 50 8.70 -13.28 -13.51
N ALA A 51 7.96 -13.24 -12.40
CA ALA A 51 7.92 -14.30 -11.39
C ALA A 51 7.27 -15.59 -11.98
N PRO A 52 7.96 -16.74 -11.93
CA PRO A 52 7.46 -18.00 -12.47
C PRO A 52 6.55 -18.77 -11.50
N TRP A 53 6.19 -18.16 -10.37
CA TRP A 53 5.53 -18.82 -9.25
C TRP A 53 4.11 -19.30 -9.59
N THR A 54 3.70 -20.41 -9.00
CA THR A 54 2.34 -20.92 -9.01
C THR A 54 1.75 -20.72 -7.62
N LEU A 55 0.52 -20.23 -7.55
CA LEU A 55 -0.20 -20.06 -6.28
C LEU A 55 -0.71 -21.42 -5.80
N GLU A 56 -0.43 -21.78 -4.55
CA GLU A 56 -0.76 -23.05 -3.93
C GLU A 56 -1.44 -22.81 -2.57
N VAL A 57 -2.66 -23.33 -2.37
CA VAL A 57 -3.49 -23.04 -1.19
C VAL A 57 -2.81 -23.40 0.13
N HIS A 58 -2.08 -24.50 0.18
CA HIS A 58 -1.39 -24.98 1.39
C HIS A 58 -0.12 -24.18 1.73
N ARG A 59 0.39 -23.36 0.81
CA ARG A 59 1.53 -22.45 1.00
C ARG A 59 1.08 -21.01 1.22
N ALA A 60 -0.15 -20.66 0.83
CA ALA A 60 -0.61 -19.28 0.78
C ALA A 60 -1.22 -18.81 2.10
N ALA A 61 -1.12 -17.50 2.32
CA ALA A 61 -1.93 -16.70 3.22
C ALA A 61 -2.52 -15.50 2.48
N LEU A 62 -3.65 -14.99 2.93
CA LEU A 62 -4.30 -13.80 2.37
C LEU A 62 -4.05 -12.59 3.28
N LEU A 63 -3.54 -11.49 2.74
CA LEU A 63 -3.44 -10.20 3.44
C LEU A 63 -4.41 -9.19 2.84
N VAL A 64 -5.41 -8.79 3.63
CA VAL A 64 -6.35 -7.70 3.31
C VAL A 64 -5.76 -6.39 3.83
N HIS A 65 -5.29 -5.57 2.90
CA HIS A 65 -4.45 -4.41 3.20
C HIS A 65 -5.27 -3.13 3.33
N ASP A 66 -5.27 -2.53 4.53
CA ASP A 66 -5.82 -1.20 4.86
C ASP A 66 -7.28 -0.95 4.38
N MET A 67 -8.15 -1.97 4.43
CA MET A 67 -9.55 -1.85 4.05
C MET A 67 -10.42 -1.24 5.17
N GLN A 68 -9.91 -0.19 5.81
CA GLN A 68 -10.57 0.58 6.85
C GLN A 68 -11.45 1.70 6.24
N HIS A 69 -12.52 2.09 6.93
CA HIS A 69 -13.41 3.18 6.48
C HIS A 69 -12.63 4.46 6.13
N TYR A 70 -11.61 4.80 6.92
CA TYR A 70 -10.74 5.96 6.68
C TYR A 70 -10.13 5.99 5.28
N PHE A 71 -9.71 4.84 4.75
CA PHE A 71 -9.10 4.76 3.42
C PHE A 71 -10.13 4.59 2.31
N VAL A 72 -11.15 3.77 2.58
CA VAL A 72 -12.16 3.40 1.59
C VAL A 72 -13.10 4.57 1.27
N LYS A 73 -13.37 5.46 2.23
CA LYS A 73 -14.24 6.66 2.01
C LYS A 73 -13.73 7.64 0.94
N ALA A 74 -12.48 7.50 0.49
CA ALA A 74 -11.95 8.29 -0.61
C ALA A 74 -12.61 7.95 -1.95
N TYR A 75 -13.12 6.74 -2.10
CA TYR A 75 -13.73 6.25 -3.32
C TYR A 75 -15.22 6.61 -3.40
N ALA A 76 -15.73 6.74 -4.63
CA ALA A 76 -17.16 6.83 -4.89
C ALA A 76 -17.82 5.50 -4.45
N PRO A 77 -18.82 5.54 -3.57
CA PRO A 77 -19.43 4.31 -3.05
C PRO A 77 -20.07 3.48 -4.17
N GLN A 78 -19.85 2.17 -4.15
CA GLN A 78 -20.40 1.18 -5.08
C GLN A 78 -19.95 1.31 -6.56
N ASP A 79 -19.23 2.38 -6.91
CA ASP A 79 -18.64 2.54 -8.25
C ASP A 79 -17.28 1.82 -8.33
N ASP A 80 -16.81 1.59 -9.56
CA ASP A 80 -15.45 1.13 -9.77
C ASP A 80 -14.43 2.25 -9.43
N PRO A 81 -13.32 1.87 -8.80
CA PRO A 81 -12.84 0.51 -8.58
C PRO A 81 -13.36 -0.16 -7.30
N ILE A 82 -13.86 0.61 -6.32
CA ILE A 82 -14.07 0.07 -4.96
C ILE A 82 -15.18 -0.97 -4.89
N GLY A 83 -16.26 -0.80 -5.64
CA GLY A 83 -17.35 -1.78 -5.68
C GLY A 83 -16.89 -3.17 -6.13
N THR A 84 -16.08 -3.21 -7.20
CA THR A 84 -15.48 -4.46 -7.69
C THR A 84 -14.44 -5.01 -6.72
N VAL A 85 -13.57 -4.17 -6.16
CA VAL A 85 -12.56 -4.59 -5.16
C VAL A 85 -13.20 -5.26 -3.96
N LEU A 86 -14.21 -4.64 -3.36
CA LEU A 86 -14.93 -5.20 -2.21
C LEU A 86 -15.52 -6.58 -2.52
N LYS A 87 -16.19 -6.72 -3.67
CA LYS A 87 -16.76 -8.00 -4.13
C LYS A 87 -15.69 -9.06 -4.33
N ASN A 88 -14.58 -8.71 -4.96
CA ASN A 88 -13.51 -9.64 -5.26
C ASN A 88 -12.74 -10.07 -4.01
N ILE A 89 -12.45 -9.14 -3.10
CA ILE A 89 -11.85 -9.48 -1.80
C ILE A 89 -12.77 -10.42 -1.02
N LYS A 90 -14.08 -10.14 -0.98
CA LYS A 90 -15.04 -11.02 -0.30
C LYS A 90 -15.01 -12.44 -0.86
N SER A 91 -14.94 -12.60 -2.18
CA SER A 91 -14.85 -13.92 -2.81
C SER A 91 -13.55 -14.66 -2.45
N LEU A 92 -12.43 -13.92 -2.33
CA LEU A 92 -11.15 -14.48 -1.89
C LEU A 92 -11.18 -14.87 -0.41
N LEU A 93 -11.80 -14.06 0.45
CA LEU A 93 -12.00 -14.34 1.87
C LEU A 93 -12.84 -15.62 2.06
N ASP A 94 -13.96 -15.75 1.35
CA ASP A 94 -14.83 -16.93 1.43
C ASP A 94 -14.07 -18.21 1.02
N THR A 95 -13.22 -18.10 -0.02
CA THR A 95 -12.38 -19.22 -0.46
C THR A 95 -11.29 -19.52 0.58
N ALA A 96 -10.62 -18.49 1.12
CA ALA A 96 -9.61 -18.66 2.16
C ALA A 96 -10.19 -19.38 3.39
N HIS A 97 -11.35 -18.95 3.88
CA HIS A 97 -12.02 -19.59 5.01
C HIS A 97 -12.46 -21.04 4.70
N THR A 98 -12.95 -21.29 3.48
CA THR A 98 -13.34 -22.66 3.05
C THR A 98 -12.14 -23.61 3.09
N HIS A 99 -10.97 -23.15 2.68
CA HIS A 99 -9.73 -23.92 2.69
C HIS A 99 -8.92 -23.82 3.98
N GLN A 100 -9.42 -23.14 5.02
CA GLN A 100 -8.71 -22.88 6.27
C GLN A 100 -7.34 -22.21 6.04
N MET A 101 -7.23 -21.44 4.98
CA MET A 101 -6.06 -20.63 4.66
C MET A 101 -5.98 -19.44 5.63
N PRO A 102 -4.81 -19.14 6.24
CA PRO A 102 -4.68 -18.00 7.13
C PRO A 102 -5.07 -16.68 6.46
N VAL A 103 -5.84 -15.87 7.17
CA VAL A 103 -6.24 -14.51 6.74
C VAL A 103 -5.71 -13.51 7.73
N TYR A 104 -4.98 -12.53 7.19
CA TYR A 104 -4.41 -11.41 7.91
C TYR A 104 -5.02 -10.11 7.41
N TYR A 105 -5.22 -9.17 8.31
CA TYR A 105 -5.63 -7.80 7.98
C TYR A 105 -4.56 -6.84 8.43
N SER A 106 -4.22 -5.86 7.62
CA SER A 106 -3.46 -4.72 8.06
C SER A 106 -4.40 -3.57 8.43
N ALA A 107 -4.20 -2.98 9.61
CA ALA A 107 -5.01 -1.87 10.07
C ALA A 107 -4.15 -0.81 10.76
N GLN A 108 -4.20 0.43 10.28
CA GLN A 108 -3.54 1.54 10.96
C GLN A 108 -4.30 1.91 12.24
N PRO A 109 -3.60 2.15 13.36
CA PRO A 109 -4.23 2.72 14.54
C PRO A 109 -4.60 4.18 14.29
N GLY A 110 -5.75 4.60 14.80
CA GLY A 110 -6.09 6.02 14.84
C GLY A 110 -5.30 6.78 15.91
N GLY A 111 -5.28 8.10 15.84
CA GLY A 111 -4.68 8.95 16.85
C GLY A 111 -3.19 8.78 17.08
N MET A 112 -2.43 8.38 16.05
CA MET A 112 -0.97 8.19 16.17
C MET A 112 -0.27 9.45 16.68
N THR A 113 0.64 9.29 17.65
CA THR A 113 1.50 10.38 18.13
C THR A 113 2.45 10.87 17.03
N LYS A 114 3.09 12.03 17.23
CA LYS A 114 4.10 12.55 16.29
C LYS A 114 5.26 11.59 16.10
N GLU A 115 5.67 10.90 17.16
CA GLU A 115 6.76 9.91 17.15
C GLU A 115 6.36 8.67 16.35
N GLN A 116 5.13 8.16 16.52
CA GLN A 116 4.60 7.03 15.76
C GLN A 116 4.43 7.38 14.28
N ARG A 117 3.88 8.57 13.96
CA ARG A 117 3.78 9.06 12.59
C ARG A 117 5.15 9.32 11.95
N GLY A 118 6.09 9.93 12.68
CA GLY A 118 7.41 10.27 12.19
C GLY A 118 7.33 11.08 10.88
N LEU A 119 8.11 10.69 9.86
CA LEU A 119 8.13 11.37 8.54
C LEU A 119 6.76 11.34 7.83
N PHE A 120 5.90 10.36 8.09
CA PHE A 120 4.54 10.35 7.54
C PHE A 120 3.71 11.54 8.03
N GLY A 121 3.99 12.05 9.24
CA GLY A 121 3.38 13.28 9.73
C GLY A 121 3.78 14.52 8.93
N GLN A 122 5.00 14.54 8.37
CA GLN A 122 5.46 15.62 7.50
C GLN A 122 4.88 15.51 6.08
N LEU A 123 4.74 14.29 5.56
CA LEU A 123 4.26 14.02 4.21
C LEU A 123 2.73 14.07 4.11
N TYR A 124 2.02 13.53 5.11
CA TYR A 124 0.60 13.25 5.03
C TYR A 124 -0.22 13.79 6.20
N GLY A 125 0.38 14.63 7.06
CA GLY A 125 -0.29 15.19 8.22
C GLY A 125 -0.54 14.16 9.35
N PRO A 126 -1.50 14.44 10.25
CA PRO A 126 -1.73 13.63 11.44
C PRO A 126 -2.20 12.21 11.14
N GLY A 127 -2.80 11.98 9.98
CA GLY A 127 -3.35 10.68 9.59
C GLY A 127 -4.75 10.44 10.14
N MET A 128 -5.10 9.17 10.36
CA MET A 128 -6.40 8.74 10.84
C MET A 128 -6.67 9.30 12.25
N PRO A 129 -7.85 9.92 12.51
CA PRO A 129 -8.20 10.35 13.84
C PRO A 129 -8.37 9.17 14.80
N ASP A 130 -8.45 9.45 16.11
CA ASP A 130 -8.80 8.45 17.11
C ASP A 130 -10.33 8.27 17.13
N ASP A 131 -10.83 7.52 16.17
CA ASP A 131 -12.26 7.29 15.93
C ASP A 131 -12.47 5.83 15.53
N ASP A 132 -13.35 5.14 16.26
CA ASP A 132 -13.60 3.70 16.06
C ASP A 132 -14.21 3.40 14.69
N THR A 133 -15.07 4.28 14.18
CA THR A 133 -15.69 4.13 12.87
C THR A 133 -14.64 4.21 11.76
N GLU A 134 -13.75 5.20 11.85
CA GLU A 134 -12.67 5.38 10.88
C GLU A 134 -11.68 4.22 10.89
N ARG A 135 -11.42 3.62 12.07
CA ARG A 135 -10.53 2.47 12.23
C ARG A 135 -11.13 1.16 11.75
N ALA A 136 -12.44 1.02 11.82
CA ALA A 136 -13.09 -0.24 11.49
C ALA A 136 -12.82 -0.67 10.05
N ILE A 137 -12.61 -1.97 9.85
CA ILE A 137 -12.63 -2.59 8.51
C ILE A 137 -14.05 -2.47 7.97
N VAL A 138 -14.20 -2.15 6.69
CA VAL A 138 -15.52 -2.00 6.05
C VAL A 138 -16.35 -3.29 6.15
N ASP A 139 -17.64 -3.15 6.44
CA ASP A 139 -18.55 -4.24 6.76
C ASP A 139 -18.50 -5.50 5.87
N PRO A 140 -18.46 -5.38 4.51
CA PRO A 140 -18.41 -6.57 3.68
C PRO A 140 -17.17 -7.44 3.88
N LEU A 141 -16.13 -6.89 4.52
CA LEU A 141 -14.84 -7.52 4.74
C LEU A 141 -14.49 -7.67 6.23
N ALA A 142 -15.45 -7.46 7.12
CA ALA A 142 -15.22 -7.52 8.57
C ALA A 142 -14.52 -8.83 8.96
N PRO A 143 -13.40 -8.77 9.73
CA PRO A 143 -12.70 -9.96 10.16
C PRO A 143 -13.55 -10.85 11.06
N THR A 144 -13.37 -12.15 10.95
CA THR A 144 -13.96 -13.16 11.83
C THR A 144 -13.04 -13.46 13.02
N ALA A 145 -13.51 -14.25 13.96
CA ALA A 145 -12.68 -14.68 15.10
C ALA A 145 -11.49 -15.58 14.69
N ALA A 146 -11.49 -16.11 13.47
CA ALA A 146 -10.40 -16.93 12.94
C ALA A 146 -9.30 -16.09 12.27
N ASP A 147 -9.56 -14.82 12.01
CA ASP A 147 -8.67 -13.93 11.30
C ASP A 147 -7.78 -13.13 12.27
N THR A 148 -6.61 -12.70 11.82
CA THR A 148 -5.69 -11.90 12.62
C THR A 148 -5.60 -10.48 12.07
N VAL A 149 -5.83 -9.48 12.92
CA VAL A 149 -5.65 -8.07 12.58
C VAL A 149 -4.30 -7.58 13.10
N LEU A 150 -3.42 -7.16 12.20
CA LEU A 150 -2.08 -6.67 12.49
C LEU A 150 -2.05 -5.14 12.52
N THR A 151 -1.20 -4.59 13.38
CA THR A 151 -1.03 -3.13 13.47
C THR A 151 -0.09 -2.61 12.40
N LYS A 152 -0.64 -1.75 11.54
CA LYS A 152 0.08 -1.14 10.41
C LYS A 152 0.70 0.20 10.81
N TRP A 153 2.02 0.31 10.70
CA TRP A 153 2.74 1.53 11.08
C TRP A 153 3.19 2.39 9.91
N LYS A 154 3.60 1.75 8.79
CA LYS A 154 4.14 2.41 7.59
C LYS A 154 3.52 1.82 6.32
N TYR A 155 4.18 1.95 5.16
CA TYR A 155 3.65 1.39 3.91
C TYR A 155 3.62 -0.14 3.93
N SER A 156 4.73 -0.76 4.28
CA SER A 156 4.82 -2.22 4.33
C SER A 156 4.22 -2.78 5.61
N GLU A 157 3.47 -3.88 5.50
CA GLU A 157 3.00 -4.63 6.66
C GLU A 157 4.13 -5.36 7.40
N PHE A 158 5.25 -5.64 6.75
CA PHE A 158 6.41 -6.23 7.44
C PHE A 158 7.12 -5.25 8.39
N PHE A 159 6.81 -3.94 8.30
CA PHE A 159 7.49 -2.94 9.12
C PHE A 159 6.94 -2.90 10.55
N ARG A 160 7.71 -3.39 11.52
CA ARG A 160 7.37 -3.45 12.96
C ARG A 160 6.04 -4.16 13.21
N SER A 161 5.81 -5.25 12.49
CA SER A 161 4.69 -6.17 12.73
C SER A 161 5.23 -7.60 12.82
N ASP A 162 4.40 -8.50 13.29
CA ASP A 162 4.76 -9.91 13.46
C ASP A 162 4.45 -10.73 12.19
N LEU A 163 4.14 -10.08 11.04
CA LEU A 163 3.70 -10.77 9.82
C LEU A 163 4.67 -11.85 9.37
N LEU A 164 5.97 -11.58 9.38
CA LEU A 164 6.96 -12.56 8.94
C LEU A 164 6.99 -13.78 9.87
N GLU A 165 6.96 -13.54 11.18
CA GLU A 165 6.98 -14.61 12.19
C GLU A 165 5.76 -15.51 12.07
N ILE A 166 4.57 -14.93 12.01
CA ILE A 166 3.32 -15.72 11.90
C ILE A 166 3.17 -16.45 10.56
N LEU A 167 3.74 -15.92 9.47
CA LEU A 167 3.81 -16.66 8.20
C LEU A 167 4.70 -17.90 8.33
N HIS A 168 5.88 -17.76 8.95
CA HIS A 168 6.80 -18.88 9.19
C HIS A 168 6.19 -19.92 10.13
N ASP A 169 5.58 -19.50 11.24
CA ASP A 169 4.91 -20.40 12.20
C ASP A 169 3.76 -21.18 11.56
N ALA A 170 3.05 -20.55 10.61
CA ALA A 170 1.99 -21.19 9.84
C ALA A 170 2.52 -22.00 8.64
N ASN A 171 3.86 -22.09 8.44
CA ASN A 171 4.49 -22.69 7.26
C ASN A 171 3.95 -22.11 5.95
N ARG A 172 3.83 -20.77 5.87
CA ARG A 172 3.35 -20.05 4.69
C ARG A 172 4.49 -19.23 4.10
N ASP A 173 4.79 -19.46 2.84
CA ASP A 173 5.81 -18.76 2.05
C ASP A 173 5.24 -18.08 0.80
N GLN A 174 3.90 -18.04 0.70
CA GLN A 174 3.14 -17.33 -0.33
C GLN A 174 2.18 -16.34 0.32
N LEU A 175 2.14 -15.10 -0.19
CA LEU A 175 1.28 -14.04 0.35
C LEU A 175 0.44 -13.42 -0.78
N ILE A 176 -0.88 -13.59 -0.70
CA ILE A 176 -1.84 -12.96 -1.58
C ILE A 176 -2.14 -11.56 -1.04
N LEU A 177 -1.91 -10.53 -1.84
CA LEU A 177 -2.09 -9.13 -1.48
C LEU A 177 -3.33 -8.55 -2.16
N VAL A 178 -4.26 -8.03 -1.36
CA VAL A 178 -5.47 -7.34 -1.80
C VAL A 178 -5.72 -6.07 -0.99
N GLY A 179 -6.52 -5.12 -1.48
CA GLY A 179 -6.87 -3.90 -0.75
C GLY A 179 -6.23 -2.63 -1.30
N VAL A 180 -5.93 -1.64 -0.44
CA VAL A 180 -5.49 -0.30 -0.84
C VAL A 180 -4.24 0.15 -0.07
N TYR A 181 -3.39 1.06 -0.62
CA TYR A 181 -3.38 1.53 -2.03
C TYR A 181 -2.30 0.80 -2.81
N ALA A 182 -2.57 0.50 -4.08
CA ALA A 182 -1.69 -0.34 -4.91
C ALA A 182 -0.27 0.23 -5.02
N PHE A 183 -0.12 1.53 -5.32
CA PHE A 183 1.18 2.17 -5.55
C PHE A 183 1.92 2.57 -4.26
N SER A 184 1.37 2.29 -3.10
CA SER A 184 2.04 2.55 -1.81
C SER A 184 2.17 1.29 -0.97
N GLY A 185 1.13 0.95 -0.20
CA GLY A 185 1.20 -0.14 0.76
C GLY A 185 1.37 -1.51 0.13
N ILE A 186 0.63 -1.81 -0.94
CA ILE A 186 0.74 -3.09 -1.67
C ILE A 186 2.13 -3.25 -2.28
N THR A 187 2.62 -2.21 -3.01
CA THR A 187 3.97 -2.23 -3.60
C THR A 187 5.06 -2.39 -2.55
N ALA A 188 4.99 -1.64 -1.43
CA ALA A 188 5.97 -1.74 -0.36
C ALA A 188 5.94 -3.12 0.33
N THR A 189 4.75 -3.65 0.60
CA THR A 189 4.58 -4.97 1.22
C THR A 189 5.09 -6.09 0.29
N SER A 190 4.81 -6.01 -1.02
CA SER A 190 5.33 -7.00 -1.98
C SER A 190 6.86 -6.94 -2.11
N THR A 191 7.44 -5.75 -1.96
CA THR A 191 8.90 -5.56 -1.98
C THR A 191 9.55 -6.22 -0.76
N ASP A 192 9.00 -5.97 0.42
CA ASP A 192 9.52 -6.59 1.65
C ASP A 192 9.24 -8.10 1.69
N ALA A 193 8.13 -8.59 1.12
CA ALA A 193 7.87 -10.01 0.97
C ALA A 193 9.03 -10.71 0.25
N VAL A 194 9.41 -10.23 -0.95
CA VAL A 194 10.53 -10.79 -1.73
C VAL A 194 11.86 -10.71 -0.97
N GLN A 195 12.11 -9.64 -0.23
CA GLN A 195 13.33 -9.50 0.60
C GLN A 195 13.38 -10.50 1.75
N ASN A 196 12.25 -11.08 2.12
CA ASN A 196 12.11 -12.12 3.16
C ASN A 196 11.80 -13.51 2.57
N ASP A 197 12.05 -13.72 1.28
CA ASP A 197 11.81 -14.99 0.57
C ASP A 197 10.33 -15.44 0.58
N ILE A 198 9.39 -14.52 0.72
CA ILE A 198 7.94 -14.74 0.60
C ILE A 198 7.49 -14.41 -0.83
N GLN A 199 6.87 -15.36 -1.51
CA GLN A 199 6.34 -15.18 -2.86
C GLN A 199 5.05 -14.33 -2.82
N ALA A 200 5.11 -13.10 -3.31
CA ALA A 200 3.96 -12.21 -3.34
C ALA A 200 3.09 -12.42 -4.59
N PHE A 201 1.77 -12.47 -4.40
CA PHE A 201 0.76 -12.52 -5.45
C PHE A 201 -0.19 -11.34 -5.28
N ILE A 202 -0.20 -10.42 -6.24
CA ILE A 202 -1.13 -9.28 -6.23
C ILE A 202 -2.32 -9.60 -7.12
N VAL A 203 -3.52 -9.44 -6.59
CA VAL A 203 -4.76 -9.65 -7.35
C VAL A 203 -5.21 -8.33 -7.93
N ALA A 204 -4.99 -8.14 -9.23
CA ALA A 204 -5.14 -6.86 -9.93
C ALA A 204 -6.51 -6.22 -9.81
N ASP A 205 -7.58 -7.01 -9.81
CA ASP A 205 -8.97 -6.57 -9.68
C ASP A 205 -9.51 -6.68 -8.25
N ALA A 206 -8.61 -6.91 -7.26
CA ALA A 206 -8.87 -6.85 -5.83
C ALA A 206 -7.97 -5.84 -5.11
N VAL A 207 -7.23 -5.01 -5.85
CA VAL A 207 -6.51 -3.84 -5.33
C VAL A 207 -7.04 -2.57 -5.98
N ALA A 208 -6.81 -1.40 -5.35
CA ALA A 208 -7.13 -0.11 -5.95
C ALA A 208 -6.10 0.96 -5.56
N ASP A 209 -6.11 2.07 -6.31
CA ASP A 209 -5.28 3.24 -6.05
C ASP A 209 -6.08 4.54 -6.22
N TYR A 210 -5.46 5.70 -6.03
CA TYR A 210 -6.10 7.00 -6.24
C TYR A 210 -6.49 7.25 -7.70
N THR A 211 -5.76 6.65 -8.64
CA THR A 211 -5.98 6.80 -10.09
C THR A 211 -5.73 5.48 -10.81
N SER A 212 -6.36 5.29 -11.97
CA SER A 212 -6.07 4.15 -12.86
C SER A 212 -4.60 4.14 -13.33
N THR A 213 -3.99 5.31 -13.49
CA THR A 213 -2.56 5.43 -13.83
C THR A 213 -1.68 4.89 -12.71
N GLY A 214 -1.89 5.31 -11.45
CA GLY A 214 -1.15 4.81 -10.29
C GLY A 214 -1.35 3.31 -10.11
N HIS A 215 -2.58 2.82 -10.27
CA HIS A 215 -2.91 1.40 -10.21
C HIS A 215 -2.09 0.60 -11.26
N ASN A 216 -2.14 1.01 -12.54
CA ASN A 216 -1.38 0.35 -13.61
C ASN A 216 0.13 0.41 -13.40
N GLN A 217 0.66 1.54 -12.92
CA GLN A 217 2.08 1.69 -12.60
C GLN A 217 2.53 0.73 -11.49
N ALA A 218 1.71 0.59 -10.44
CA ALA A 218 1.97 -0.36 -9.35
C ALA A 218 2.03 -1.80 -9.87
N LEU A 219 1.02 -2.22 -10.64
CA LEU A 219 0.97 -3.57 -11.20
C LEU A 219 2.14 -3.84 -12.13
N ALA A 220 2.48 -2.92 -13.04
CA ALA A 220 3.59 -3.07 -13.97
C ALA A 220 4.94 -3.19 -13.23
N TRP A 221 5.18 -2.32 -12.24
CA TRP A 221 6.41 -2.34 -11.46
C TRP A 221 6.55 -3.64 -10.65
N CYS A 222 5.48 -4.06 -9.97
CA CYS A 222 5.49 -5.28 -9.17
C CYS A 222 5.63 -6.54 -10.04
N ALA A 223 4.99 -6.58 -11.22
CA ALA A 223 5.11 -7.68 -12.16
C ALA A 223 6.55 -7.95 -12.61
N GLU A 224 7.30 -6.88 -12.80
CA GLU A 224 8.71 -7.01 -13.21
C GLU A 224 9.64 -7.44 -12.06
N ARG A 225 9.31 -7.15 -10.80
CA ARG A 225 10.31 -7.14 -9.71
C ARG A 225 9.94 -7.93 -8.48
N THR A 226 8.66 -7.91 -8.05
CA THR A 226 8.33 -8.34 -6.69
C THR A 226 7.15 -9.27 -6.57
N ALA A 227 6.29 -9.39 -7.61
CA ALA A 227 5.07 -10.15 -7.46
C ALA A 227 4.64 -10.85 -8.75
N ARG A 228 3.91 -11.94 -8.59
CA ARG A 228 3.07 -12.46 -9.67
C ARG A 228 1.72 -11.76 -9.63
N ILE A 229 1.30 -11.21 -10.77
CA ILE A 229 0.01 -10.53 -10.89
C ILE A 229 -1.03 -11.54 -11.38
N LEU A 230 -2.15 -11.60 -10.66
CA LEU A 230 -3.29 -12.46 -10.96
C LEU A 230 -4.55 -11.62 -11.11
N THR A 231 -5.58 -12.19 -11.71
CA THR A 231 -6.96 -11.72 -11.56
C THR A 231 -7.64 -12.54 -10.44
N THR A 232 -8.73 -12.03 -9.88
CA THR A 232 -9.54 -12.77 -8.90
C THR A 232 -9.94 -14.13 -9.45
N ARG A 233 -10.38 -14.20 -10.72
CA ARG A 233 -10.72 -15.48 -11.39
C ARG A 233 -9.55 -16.46 -11.39
N SER A 234 -8.35 -16.01 -11.75
CA SER A 234 -7.18 -16.90 -11.80
C SER A 234 -6.69 -17.31 -10.41
N ALA A 235 -6.78 -16.42 -9.43
CA ALA A 235 -6.44 -16.73 -8.04
C ALA A 235 -7.40 -17.78 -7.46
N LEU A 236 -8.70 -17.57 -7.59
CA LEU A 236 -9.72 -18.53 -7.16
C LEU A 236 -9.57 -19.89 -7.87
N GLY A 237 -9.26 -19.88 -9.17
CA GLY A 237 -9.00 -21.10 -9.93
C GLY A 237 -7.79 -21.87 -9.41
N ALA A 238 -6.70 -21.18 -9.06
CA ALA A 238 -5.52 -21.81 -8.48
C ALA A 238 -5.80 -22.40 -7.08
N LEU A 239 -6.46 -21.63 -6.21
CA LEU A 239 -6.77 -22.06 -4.84
C LEU A 239 -7.73 -23.26 -4.77
N ASN A 240 -8.66 -23.39 -5.71
CA ASN A 240 -9.63 -24.48 -5.73
C ASN A 240 -9.11 -25.77 -6.43
N ASN A 241 -7.97 -25.69 -7.13
CA ASN A 241 -7.41 -26.83 -7.88
C ASN A 241 -6.09 -27.35 -7.30
N SER A 242 -5.59 -26.78 -6.18
CA SER A 242 -4.32 -27.14 -5.55
C SER A 242 -4.49 -27.94 -4.25
#